data_ee05996a47d72c7b48d9e7d1c1e74f25
#
_entry.id   ee05996a47d72c7b48d9e7d1c1e74f25
#
_cell.length_a   1.000
_cell.length_b   1.000
_cell.length_c   1.000
_cell.angle_alpha   90.00
_cell.angle_beta   90.00
_cell.angle_gamma   90.00
#
_symmetry.space_group_name_H-M   'P 1'
#
loop_
_entity.id
_entity.type
_entity.pdbx_description
1 polymer ?
#
loop_
_entity_poly.entity_id
_entity_poly.type
_entity_poly.pdbx_seq_one_letter_code
_entity_poly.pdbx_strand_id
1 'polypeptide(L)'
;MTSILASCAAPNAAPDTTTGAPASASPAGTPTASETSSPAVSPTPTPSGPELCGPGSAIAYDPAAFQSTPKIDNKWFPLTAGMQYTTTGTVTNAEGTTERTVIHSVTGLTKVINGVKTQVLWDQDLADGELVESELAFFAQTESGAVWLFGEYPEEFEGGEFIGAPNTFISGISEAEAGIAMRVEPRIDTPSYVQAHAPAVGLLDCGDVVQEHEKVCVPTGCYDDVLVIDEHNPLEPGVGHMRKFYSAGTGLVRVTAVGGDNQETLDLVKAEQLSGAQLDFVNQEALKLDQHAYEVSTSDYAKTAPAEVAAETSGG
;
A
#
# COMPACT_ATOMS: atom_id res chain seq x y z
N MET A 1 -1.04 -2.62 -15.24
CA MET A 1 -1.34 -1.86 -14.02
C MET A 1 -0.55 -2.50 -12.91
N THR A 2 0.47 -1.85 -12.45
CA THR A 2 1.30 -2.36 -11.35
C THR A 2 1.60 -1.18 -10.43
N SER A 3 0.56 -0.73 -9.75
CA SER A 3 0.73 0.05 -8.53
C SER A 3 1.57 -0.75 -7.54
N ILE A 4 2.25 -0.12 -6.63
CA ILE A 4 2.99 -0.81 -5.55
C ILE A 4 2.06 -1.79 -4.81
N LEU A 5 0.74 -1.59 -4.91
CA LEU A 5 -0.32 -2.38 -4.29
C LEU A 5 -1.54 -2.59 -5.20
N ALA A 6 -1.50 -2.27 -6.51
CA ALA A 6 -2.68 -2.38 -7.36
C ALA A 6 -3.11 -3.83 -7.57
N SER A 7 -4.30 -4.13 -7.10
CA SER A 7 -5.10 -5.27 -7.50
C SER A 7 -5.82 -4.94 -8.82
N CYS A 8 -5.78 -5.82 -9.81
CA CYS A 8 -6.48 -5.64 -11.08
C CYS A 8 -7.98 -5.79 -10.88
N ALA A 9 -8.74 -4.71 -10.80
CA ALA A 9 -10.20 -4.73 -10.81
C ALA A 9 -10.76 -4.61 -12.23
N ALA A 10 -11.54 -5.58 -12.66
CA ALA A 10 -12.36 -5.52 -13.87
C ALA A 10 -13.78 -5.03 -13.52
N PRO A 11 -14.52 -4.37 -14.42
CA PRO A 11 -15.82 -3.77 -14.10
C PRO A 11 -16.89 -4.81 -13.84
N ASN A 12 -17.61 -4.69 -12.72
CA ASN A 12 -18.56 -5.68 -12.24
C ASN A 12 -20.03 -5.28 -12.43
N ALA A 13 -20.84 -6.30 -12.75
CA ALA A 13 -22.30 -6.25 -12.80
C ALA A 13 -22.89 -6.65 -11.44
N ALA A 14 -23.92 -5.95 -10.98
CA ALA A 14 -24.58 -6.15 -9.69
C ALA A 14 -25.36 -7.47 -9.58
N PRO A 15 -25.50 -8.03 -8.40
CA PRO A 15 -26.61 -8.91 -8.10
C PRO A 15 -27.45 -8.54 -6.87
N ASP A 16 -28.58 -9.15 -6.87
CA ASP A 16 -29.81 -9.01 -6.13
C ASP A 16 -29.79 -9.44 -4.65
N THR A 17 -30.71 -8.90 -3.91
CA THR A 17 -31.02 -9.09 -2.48
C THR A 17 -31.62 -10.43 -2.10
N THR A 18 -31.41 -10.91 -0.84
CA THR A 18 -32.47 -11.46 0.02
C THR A 18 -32.12 -11.55 1.51
N THR A 19 -33.11 -11.24 2.31
CA THR A 19 -33.34 -11.10 3.75
C THR A 19 -33.21 -12.38 4.61
N GLY A 20 -32.93 -12.19 5.93
CA GLY A 20 -33.33 -13.11 6.98
C GLY A 20 -32.64 -12.99 8.34
N ALA A 21 -33.23 -12.31 9.33
CA ALA A 21 -33.00 -12.49 10.76
C ALA A 21 -34.17 -13.33 11.34
N PRO A 22 -34.20 -13.80 12.64
CA PRO A 22 -33.78 -13.17 13.87
C PRO A 22 -33.39 -14.10 15.08
N ALA A 23 -32.92 -13.46 16.17
CA ALA A 23 -33.27 -13.62 17.61
C ALA A 23 -32.57 -14.62 18.54
N SER A 24 -31.91 -14.05 19.53
CA SER A 24 -32.21 -14.04 20.99
C SER A 24 -31.70 -15.18 21.89
N ALA A 25 -30.92 -14.85 22.92
CA ALA A 25 -31.23 -14.85 24.37
C ALA A 25 -29.96 -14.95 25.27
N SER A 26 -29.93 -14.08 26.27
CA SER A 26 -29.07 -14.13 27.47
C SER A 26 -29.71 -15.02 28.53
N PRO A 27 -29.01 -15.53 29.60
CA PRO A 27 -28.82 -14.69 30.80
C PRO A 27 -27.55 -14.93 31.67
N ALA A 28 -27.31 -13.96 32.51
CA ALA A 28 -26.54 -13.66 33.68
C ALA A 28 -25.98 -14.77 34.61
N GLY A 29 -24.86 -14.40 35.32
CA GLY A 29 -24.38 -15.01 36.53
C GLY A 29 -23.01 -14.50 36.98
N THR A 30 -22.97 -13.56 37.94
CA THR A 30 -21.78 -13.13 38.71
C THR A 30 -21.45 -14.15 39.80
N PRO A 31 -20.16 -14.31 40.20
CA PRO A 31 -19.73 -13.70 41.43
C PRO A 31 -18.31 -13.10 41.49
N THR A 32 -18.17 -12.17 42.37
CA THR A 32 -17.06 -11.38 42.85
C THR A 32 -15.92 -12.19 43.45
N ALA A 33 -14.65 -11.83 43.18
CA ALA A 33 -13.51 -12.07 44.07
C ALA A 33 -12.45 -10.96 43.90
N SER A 34 -11.87 -10.58 45.00
CA SER A 34 -11.07 -9.41 45.34
C SER A 34 -9.74 -9.28 44.64
N GLU A 35 -9.32 -8.04 44.56
CA GLU A 35 -8.15 -7.49 43.89
C GLU A 35 -6.82 -7.71 44.60
N THR A 36 -5.78 -7.90 43.80
CA THR A 36 -4.40 -7.53 44.15
C THR A 36 -3.86 -6.70 42.98
N SER A 37 -3.62 -5.42 43.20
CA SER A 37 -3.17 -4.47 42.23
C SER A 37 -1.71 -4.67 41.84
N SER A 38 -1.50 -5.13 40.62
CA SER A 38 -0.20 -5.05 39.89
C SER A 38 -0.22 -3.82 38.95
N PRO A 39 0.92 -3.18 38.65
CA PRO A 39 0.93 -1.98 37.85
C PRO A 39 0.35 -2.28 36.46
N ALA A 40 -0.60 -1.46 36.04
CA ALA A 40 -1.29 -1.56 34.77
C ALA A 40 -0.30 -1.33 33.61
N VAL A 41 0.03 -2.40 32.91
CA VAL A 41 0.48 -2.30 31.53
C VAL A 41 -0.74 -1.86 30.74
N SER A 42 -0.65 -0.73 30.02
CA SER A 42 -1.71 -0.30 29.11
C SER A 42 -2.04 -1.47 28.18
N PRO A 43 -3.30 -1.86 28.05
CA PRO A 43 -3.66 -2.97 27.17
C PRO A 43 -3.32 -2.55 25.74
N THR A 44 -2.51 -3.35 25.06
CA THR A 44 -2.41 -3.30 23.59
C THR A 44 -3.84 -3.43 23.04
N PRO A 45 -4.29 -2.54 22.15
CA PRO A 45 -5.64 -2.64 21.60
C PRO A 45 -5.80 -4.02 20.97
N THR A 46 -6.81 -4.76 21.43
CA THR A 46 -7.15 -6.05 20.82
C THR A 46 -7.76 -5.77 19.45
N PRO A 47 -7.27 -6.39 18.37
CA PRO A 47 -7.88 -6.28 17.05
C PRO A 47 -9.37 -6.61 17.15
N SER A 48 -10.23 -5.69 16.70
CA SER A 48 -11.69 -5.83 16.79
C SER A 48 -12.40 -5.75 15.45
N GLY A 49 -11.64 -5.64 14.35
CA GLY A 49 -12.14 -5.61 12.98
C GLY A 49 -12.46 -6.99 12.42
N PRO A 50 -13.06 -7.05 11.21
CA PRO A 50 -13.27 -8.29 10.50
C PRO A 50 -11.91 -8.93 10.10
N GLU A 51 -11.89 -10.26 10.04
CA GLU A 51 -10.73 -11.04 9.58
C GLU A 51 -10.79 -11.24 8.06
N LEU A 52 -10.65 -10.15 7.30
CA LEU A 52 -10.88 -10.12 5.85
C LEU A 52 -9.90 -11.00 5.05
N CYS A 53 -8.66 -11.12 5.55
CA CYS A 53 -7.61 -11.95 4.95
C CYS A 53 -7.45 -13.29 5.67
N GLY A 54 -8.49 -13.76 6.37
CA GLY A 54 -8.46 -15.01 7.11
C GLY A 54 -8.15 -14.87 8.60
N PRO A 55 -8.08 -15.99 9.35
CA PRO A 55 -7.94 -15.98 10.79
C PRO A 55 -6.70 -15.21 11.27
N GLY A 56 -6.88 -14.28 12.20
CA GLY A 56 -5.82 -13.45 12.77
C GLY A 56 -5.44 -12.24 11.93
N SER A 57 -6.15 -11.97 10.81
CA SER A 57 -5.89 -10.82 9.95
C SER A 57 -6.53 -9.52 10.42
N ALA A 58 -7.38 -9.56 11.45
CA ALA A 58 -7.97 -8.35 12.00
C ALA A 58 -6.90 -7.34 12.43
N ILE A 59 -7.06 -6.09 11.98
CA ILE A 59 -6.14 -5.00 12.33
C ILE A 59 -6.82 -4.04 13.30
N ALA A 60 -6.04 -3.45 14.20
CA ALA A 60 -6.49 -2.38 15.08
C ALA A 60 -5.89 -1.06 14.56
N TYR A 61 -6.71 -0.23 13.96
CA TYR A 61 -6.31 1.11 13.56
C TYR A 61 -6.36 2.04 14.77
N ASP A 62 -5.23 2.65 15.09
CA ASP A 62 -5.11 3.69 16.12
C ASP A 62 -4.31 4.86 15.54
N PRO A 63 -4.94 6.01 15.24
CA PRO A 63 -4.23 7.17 14.69
C PRO A 63 -3.18 7.73 15.65
N ALA A 64 -3.29 7.48 16.96
CA ALA A 64 -2.29 7.92 17.95
C ALA A 64 -0.99 7.08 17.91
N ALA A 65 -1.00 5.93 17.25
CA ALA A 65 0.18 5.09 17.10
C ALA A 65 1.18 5.59 16.05
N PHE A 66 0.78 6.57 15.22
CA PHE A 66 1.61 7.08 14.13
C PHE A 66 2.46 8.27 14.55
N GLN A 67 3.64 8.38 13.95
CA GLN A 67 4.56 9.47 14.18
C GLN A 67 3.98 10.80 13.68
N SER A 68 4.18 11.87 14.43
CA SER A 68 3.73 13.23 14.07
C SER A 68 4.45 13.81 12.84
N THR A 69 5.67 13.34 12.58
CA THR A 69 6.45 13.64 11.37
C THR A 69 6.70 12.33 10.64
N PRO A 70 6.29 12.20 9.37
CA PRO A 70 6.50 10.97 8.63
C PRO A 70 7.99 10.68 8.50
N LYS A 71 8.41 9.55 9.03
CA LYS A 71 9.72 8.97 8.83
C LYS A 71 9.49 7.48 8.63
N ILE A 72 9.75 7.00 7.43
CA ILE A 72 9.55 5.60 7.08
C ILE A 72 10.92 4.96 6.92
N ASP A 73 11.41 4.37 8.01
CA ASP A 73 12.72 3.70 8.11
C ASP A 73 12.60 2.21 8.42
N ASN A 74 11.43 1.62 8.16
CA ASN A 74 11.24 0.18 8.25
C ASN A 74 12.32 -0.55 7.45
N LYS A 75 12.87 -1.61 8.03
CA LYS A 75 13.98 -2.37 7.44
C LYS A 75 13.70 -2.85 6.02
N TRP A 76 12.46 -3.24 5.73
CA TRP A 76 12.05 -3.86 4.48
C TRP A 76 11.36 -2.90 3.52
N PHE A 77 10.86 -1.78 4.03
CA PHE A 77 10.10 -0.80 3.26
C PHE A 77 10.54 0.64 3.62
N PRO A 78 11.82 0.99 3.36
CA PRO A 78 12.29 2.34 3.64
C PRO A 78 11.80 3.31 2.56
N LEU A 79 11.18 4.44 2.98
CA LEU A 79 10.80 5.53 2.09
C LEU A 79 11.52 6.82 2.54
N THR A 80 12.76 6.98 2.10
CA THR A 80 13.54 8.20 2.38
C THR A 80 13.27 9.23 1.29
N ALA A 81 12.83 10.43 1.68
CA ALA A 81 12.55 11.51 0.73
C ALA A 81 13.74 11.78 -0.22
N GLY A 82 13.44 11.88 -1.51
CA GLY A 82 14.41 12.04 -2.59
C GLY A 82 15.03 10.74 -3.09
N MET A 83 14.73 9.59 -2.51
CA MET A 83 15.08 8.32 -3.15
C MET A 83 14.15 8.04 -4.34
N GLN A 84 14.73 7.54 -5.41
CA GLN A 84 13.99 7.05 -6.58
C GLN A 84 14.47 5.65 -6.94
N TYR A 85 13.51 4.79 -7.21
CA TYR A 85 13.73 3.40 -7.59
C TYR A 85 13.11 3.16 -8.97
N THR A 86 13.84 2.51 -9.87
CA THR A 86 13.31 2.10 -11.17
C THR A 86 13.38 0.59 -11.29
N THR A 87 12.25 -0.02 -11.56
CA THR A 87 12.16 -1.43 -11.93
C THR A 87 11.80 -1.54 -13.40
N THR A 88 12.32 -2.56 -14.06
CA THR A 88 11.99 -2.87 -15.46
C THR A 88 11.78 -4.35 -15.65
N GLY A 89 11.00 -4.69 -16.64
CA GLY A 89 10.74 -6.08 -17.00
C GLY A 89 9.67 -6.22 -18.08
N THR A 90 8.82 -7.21 -17.94
CA THR A 90 7.79 -7.50 -18.94
C THR A 90 6.50 -7.98 -18.30
N VAL A 91 5.39 -7.71 -18.98
CA VAL A 91 4.10 -8.39 -18.79
C VAL A 91 3.82 -9.22 -20.02
N THR A 92 3.54 -10.52 -19.83
CA THR A 92 3.14 -11.42 -20.91
C THR A 92 1.72 -11.92 -20.65
N ASN A 93 0.87 -11.82 -21.66
CA ASN A 93 -0.51 -12.31 -21.64
C ASN A 93 -0.89 -12.90 -23.00
N ALA A 94 -2.19 -13.18 -23.22
CA ALA A 94 -2.69 -13.75 -24.49
C ALA A 94 -2.47 -12.83 -25.71
N GLU A 95 -2.31 -11.53 -25.50
CA GLU A 95 -2.10 -10.54 -26.57
C GLU A 95 -0.62 -10.38 -26.96
N GLY A 96 0.29 -10.79 -26.09
CA GLY A 96 1.74 -10.72 -26.33
C GLY A 96 2.55 -10.38 -25.10
N THR A 97 3.73 -9.85 -25.34
CA THR A 97 4.65 -9.38 -24.30
C THR A 97 4.89 -7.89 -24.48
N THR A 98 4.70 -7.15 -23.41
CA THR A 98 4.89 -5.69 -23.31
C THR A 98 6.03 -5.39 -22.34
N GLU A 99 6.93 -4.49 -22.70
CA GLU A 99 7.95 -3.97 -21.77
C GLU A 99 7.31 -3.10 -20.70
N ARG A 100 7.73 -3.26 -19.44
CA ARG A 100 7.24 -2.46 -18.31
C ARG A 100 8.40 -1.75 -17.62
N THR A 101 8.14 -0.51 -17.24
CA THR A 101 9.02 0.27 -16.38
C THR A 101 8.19 0.93 -15.31
N VAL A 102 8.55 0.74 -14.05
CA VAL A 102 7.91 1.43 -12.92
C VAL A 102 8.95 2.30 -12.21
N ILE A 103 8.60 3.57 -12.00
CA ILE A 103 9.47 4.56 -11.34
C ILE A 103 8.79 5.00 -10.05
N HIS A 104 9.35 4.60 -8.92
CA HIS A 104 8.90 4.97 -7.59
C HIS A 104 9.73 6.14 -7.07
N SER A 105 9.12 7.30 -6.89
CA SER A 105 9.79 8.51 -6.41
C SER A 105 9.28 8.89 -5.02
N VAL A 106 10.12 8.76 -4.00
CA VAL A 106 9.79 9.23 -2.65
C VAL A 106 9.90 10.74 -2.63
N THR A 107 8.76 11.43 -2.61
CA THR A 107 8.71 12.88 -2.67
C THR A 107 9.17 13.54 -1.37
N GLY A 108 9.33 14.87 -1.38
CA GLY A 108 9.44 15.69 -0.17
C GLY A 108 8.09 16.21 0.33
N LEU A 109 6.98 15.54 -0.03
CA LEU A 109 5.62 15.97 0.29
C LEU A 109 5.00 15.13 1.40
N THR A 110 4.08 15.75 2.12
CA THR A 110 3.23 15.10 3.11
C THR A 110 1.77 15.44 2.88
N LYS A 111 0.86 14.54 3.25
CA LYS A 111 -0.59 14.75 3.18
C LYS A 111 -1.24 14.21 4.45
N VAL A 112 -2.26 14.90 4.96
CA VAL A 112 -3.01 14.41 6.13
C VAL A 112 -4.22 13.61 5.64
N ILE A 113 -4.26 12.32 6.00
CA ILE A 113 -5.35 11.41 5.68
C ILE A 113 -5.84 10.75 6.97
N ASN A 114 -7.14 10.80 7.22
CA ASN A 114 -7.80 10.22 8.40
C ASN A 114 -7.09 10.60 9.73
N GLY A 115 -6.62 11.85 9.83
CA GLY A 115 -5.94 12.39 11.00
C GLY A 115 -4.46 12.03 11.13
N VAL A 116 -3.91 11.23 10.21
CA VAL A 116 -2.50 10.85 10.18
C VAL A 116 -1.75 11.60 9.09
N LYS A 117 -0.56 12.09 9.41
CA LYS A 117 0.34 12.73 8.44
C LYS A 117 1.12 11.64 7.69
N THR A 118 0.91 11.54 6.39
CA THR A 118 1.53 10.55 5.51
C THR A 118 2.67 11.14 4.70
N GLN A 119 3.62 10.29 4.30
CA GLN A 119 4.60 10.53 3.24
C GLN A 119 3.94 10.26 1.90
N VAL A 120 4.14 11.15 0.92
CA VAL A 120 3.66 10.95 -0.45
C VAL A 120 4.73 10.25 -1.28
N LEU A 121 4.36 9.14 -1.89
CA LEU A 121 5.10 8.47 -2.94
C LEU A 121 4.44 8.82 -4.28
N TRP A 122 5.24 9.08 -5.32
CA TRP A 122 4.77 9.25 -6.68
C TRP A 122 5.30 8.13 -7.55
N ASP A 123 4.38 7.38 -8.12
CA ASP A 123 4.67 6.26 -9.00
C ASP A 123 4.27 6.57 -10.43
N GLN A 124 5.08 6.10 -11.37
CA GLN A 124 4.83 6.18 -12.80
C GLN A 124 5.04 4.80 -13.41
N ASP A 125 4.02 4.32 -14.11
CA ASP A 125 4.06 3.06 -14.82
C ASP A 125 4.04 3.30 -16.33
N LEU A 126 5.00 2.71 -17.03
CA LEU A 126 5.16 2.83 -18.46
C LEU A 126 5.07 1.45 -19.13
N ALA A 127 4.28 1.35 -20.21
CA ALA A 127 4.20 0.20 -21.08
C ALA A 127 4.80 0.56 -22.44
N ASP A 128 5.81 -0.19 -22.91
CA ASP A 128 6.56 0.09 -24.14
C ASP A 128 7.07 1.56 -24.23
N GLY A 129 7.35 2.17 -23.05
CA GLY A 129 7.82 3.55 -22.93
C GLY A 129 6.73 4.61 -22.90
N GLU A 130 5.45 4.26 -23.04
CA GLU A 130 4.31 5.16 -22.89
C GLU A 130 3.75 5.10 -21.47
N LEU A 131 3.43 6.27 -20.90
CA LEU A 131 2.82 6.36 -19.57
C LEU A 131 1.42 5.73 -19.60
N VAL A 132 1.17 4.76 -18.74
CA VAL A 132 -0.12 4.10 -18.58
C VAL A 132 -0.75 4.35 -17.22
N GLU A 133 0.06 4.70 -16.21
CA GLU A 133 -0.43 5.09 -14.90
C GLU A 133 0.50 6.12 -14.24
N SER A 134 -0.10 7.07 -13.52
CA SER A 134 0.61 8.01 -12.64
C SER A 134 -0.14 8.09 -11.32
N GLU A 135 0.51 7.68 -10.23
CA GLU A 135 -0.16 7.47 -8.95
C GLU A 135 0.49 8.25 -7.81
N LEU A 136 -0.36 8.74 -6.89
CA LEU A 136 0.06 9.15 -5.55
C LEU A 136 -0.36 8.10 -4.53
N ALA A 137 0.60 7.52 -3.83
CA ALA A 137 0.35 6.63 -2.71
C ALA A 137 0.80 7.26 -1.38
N PHE A 138 0.05 6.97 -0.29
CA PHE A 138 0.18 7.68 0.98
C PHE A 138 0.53 6.72 2.12
N PHE A 139 1.75 6.83 2.62
CA PHE A 139 2.27 5.93 3.65
C PHE A 139 2.57 6.64 4.96
N ALA A 140 2.36 5.94 6.08
CA ALA A 140 2.85 6.38 7.38
C ALA A 140 3.40 5.19 8.17
N GLN A 141 4.35 5.45 9.06
CA GLN A 141 4.93 4.44 9.93
C GLN A 141 4.49 4.68 11.36
N THR A 142 4.08 3.60 12.04
CA THR A 142 3.80 3.63 13.48
C THR A 142 5.09 3.81 14.29
N GLU A 143 4.98 4.24 15.54
CA GLU A 143 6.13 4.30 16.46
C GLU A 143 6.80 2.93 16.66
N SER A 144 6.05 1.84 16.53
CA SER A 144 6.58 0.47 16.58
C SER A 144 7.32 0.04 15.31
N GLY A 145 7.15 0.75 14.18
CA GLY A 145 7.86 0.51 12.93
C GLY A 145 7.05 -0.16 11.82
N ALA A 146 5.76 -0.46 12.01
CA ALA A 146 4.91 -0.96 10.93
C ALA A 146 4.58 0.17 9.94
N VAL A 147 4.67 -0.10 8.64
CA VAL A 147 4.29 0.83 7.58
C VAL A 147 2.86 0.54 7.15
N TRP A 148 2.07 1.58 7.03
CA TRP A 148 0.67 1.51 6.62
C TRP A 148 0.43 2.31 5.36
N LEU A 149 -0.46 1.80 4.50
CA LEU A 149 -1.01 2.49 3.35
C LEU A 149 -2.34 3.16 3.74
N PHE A 150 -2.47 4.44 3.41
CA PHE A 150 -3.63 5.25 3.75
C PHE A 150 -4.52 5.60 2.55
N GLY A 151 -4.08 5.31 1.36
CA GLY A 151 -4.84 5.58 0.15
C GLY A 151 -3.95 5.67 -1.07
N GLU A 152 -4.61 5.63 -2.22
CA GLU A 152 -4.01 5.74 -3.54
C GLU A 152 -4.88 6.61 -4.43
N TYR A 153 -4.22 7.33 -5.34
CA TYR A 153 -4.84 8.08 -6.41
C TYR A 153 -4.13 7.75 -7.72
N PRO A 154 -4.52 6.69 -8.42
CA PRO A 154 -3.95 6.29 -9.70
C PRO A 154 -4.70 6.95 -10.86
N GLU A 155 -4.03 7.80 -11.64
CA GLU A 155 -4.51 8.26 -12.94
C GLU A 155 -4.09 7.29 -14.03
N GLU A 156 -5.06 6.82 -14.80
CA GLU A 156 -4.86 5.91 -15.92
C GLU A 156 -4.79 6.67 -17.24
N PHE A 157 -3.93 6.18 -18.15
CA PHE A 157 -3.70 6.77 -19.48
C PHE A 157 -3.78 5.70 -20.56
N GLU A 158 -4.35 6.06 -21.71
CA GLU A 158 -4.36 5.26 -22.93
C GLU A 158 -3.97 6.12 -24.11
N GLY A 159 -2.92 5.72 -24.87
CA GLY A 159 -2.39 6.50 -25.99
C GLY A 159 -1.95 7.91 -25.61
N GLY A 160 -1.51 8.12 -24.37
CA GLY A 160 -1.08 9.41 -23.83
C GLY A 160 -2.22 10.33 -23.38
N GLU A 161 -3.48 9.89 -23.45
CA GLU A 161 -4.64 10.63 -22.97
C GLU A 161 -5.10 10.10 -21.60
N PHE A 162 -5.42 11.00 -20.67
CA PHE A 162 -6.01 10.65 -19.39
C PHE A 162 -7.40 10.03 -19.57
N ILE A 163 -7.65 8.86 -18.98
CA ILE A 163 -8.92 8.13 -19.09
C ILE A 163 -9.69 8.04 -17.78
N GLY A 164 -9.08 8.35 -16.64
CA GLY A 164 -9.74 8.37 -15.33
C GLY A 164 -8.84 7.96 -14.19
N ALA A 165 -9.41 7.89 -12.98
CA ALA A 165 -8.76 7.37 -11.77
C ALA A 165 -9.75 6.46 -11.01
N PRO A 166 -10.15 5.31 -11.59
CA PRO A 166 -11.28 4.51 -11.11
C PRO A 166 -11.00 3.82 -9.77
N ASN A 167 -9.74 3.54 -9.47
CA ASN A 167 -9.30 2.80 -8.29
C ASN A 167 -8.88 3.72 -7.12
N THR A 168 -9.27 4.99 -7.17
CA THR A 168 -8.97 5.95 -6.08
C THR A 168 -9.62 5.52 -4.78
N PHE A 169 -8.83 5.42 -3.72
CA PHE A 169 -9.35 5.24 -2.37
C PHE A 169 -8.58 6.05 -1.34
N ILE A 170 -9.28 6.50 -0.30
CA ILE A 170 -8.70 7.28 0.81
C ILE A 170 -9.24 6.75 2.12
N SER A 171 -8.38 6.34 3.02
CA SER A 171 -8.76 5.82 4.35
C SER A 171 -9.66 6.80 5.11
N GLY A 172 -10.76 6.28 5.67
CA GLY A 172 -11.77 7.05 6.38
C GLY A 172 -12.85 7.67 5.48
N ILE A 173 -12.81 7.43 4.16
CA ILE A 173 -13.78 7.93 3.19
C ILE A 173 -14.36 6.74 2.43
N SER A 174 -15.67 6.74 2.18
CA SER A 174 -16.38 5.70 1.41
C SER A 174 -16.08 4.26 1.90
N GLU A 175 -16.00 4.10 3.23
CA GLU A 175 -15.71 2.83 3.92
C GLU A 175 -14.30 2.26 3.63
N ALA A 176 -13.40 3.04 3.03
CA ALA A 176 -12.02 2.61 2.85
C ALA A 176 -11.24 2.65 4.18
N GLU A 177 -10.45 1.63 4.41
CA GLU A 177 -9.64 1.44 5.60
C GLU A 177 -8.15 1.36 5.23
N ALA A 178 -7.31 2.01 6.05
CA ALA A 178 -5.86 1.86 5.94
C ALA A 178 -5.44 0.44 6.32
N GLY A 179 -4.42 -0.09 5.66
CA GLY A 179 -3.87 -1.40 5.95
C GLY A 179 -2.35 -1.39 6.14
N ILE A 180 -1.80 -2.53 6.47
CA ILE A 180 -0.37 -2.69 6.78
C ILE A 180 0.38 -3.02 5.49
N ALA A 181 1.08 -2.05 4.89
CA ALA A 181 1.95 -2.30 3.73
C ALA A 181 3.17 -3.16 4.12
N MET A 182 3.74 -2.94 5.32
CA MET A 182 4.85 -3.75 5.81
C MET A 182 4.81 -3.88 7.34
N ARG A 183 4.86 -5.11 7.81
CA ARG A 183 4.94 -5.40 9.26
C ARG A 183 6.30 -5.00 9.84
N VAL A 184 6.36 -4.83 11.15
CA VAL A 184 7.62 -4.59 11.89
C VAL A 184 8.57 -5.77 11.74
N GLU A 185 8.04 -6.96 12.01
CA GLU A 185 8.76 -8.24 11.92
C GLU A 185 7.93 -9.23 11.07
N PRO A 186 8.02 -9.11 9.73
CA PRO A 186 7.33 -10.05 8.84
C PRO A 186 7.99 -11.44 8.92
N ARG A 187 7.18 -12.50 9.10
CA ARG A 187 7.64 -13.89 9.22
C ARG A 187 6.63 -14.85 8.61
N ILE A 188 7.08 -15.99 8.12
CA ILE A 188 6.26 -17.05 7.52
C ILE A 188 5.14 -17.55 8.44
N ASP A 189 5.35 -17.56 9.75
CA ASP A 189 4.38 -18.05 10.73
C ASP A 189 3.39 -16.97 11.21
N THR A 190 3.45 -15.76 10.67
CA THR A 190 2.47 -14.72 10.97
C THR A 190 1.21 -14.90 10.12
N PRO A 191 0.01 -14.60 10.68
CA PRO A 191 -1.23 -14.61 9.90
C PRO A 191 -1.14 -13.67 8.69
N SER A 192 -1.88 -13.96 7.63
CA SER A 192 -2.17 -13.01 6.55
C SER A 192 -2.64 -11.67 7.13
N TYR A 193 -2.43 -10.59 6.42
CA TYR A 193 -2.80 -9.26 6.90
C TYR A 193 -3.38 -8.40 5.78
N VAL A 194 -4.29 -7.50 6.16
CA VAL A 194 -4.90 -6.54 5.24
C VAL A 194 -3.88 -5.45 4.91
N GLN A 195 -3.58 -5.27 3.62
CA GLN A 195 -2.71 -4.20 3.11
C GLN A 195 -3.53 -2.99 2.66
N ALA A 196 -4.71 -3.21 2.10
CA ALA A 196 -5.69 -2.20 1.76
C ALA A 196 -7.10 -2.81 1.76
N HIS A 197 -8.11 -2.01 2.14
CA HIS A 197 -9.51 -2.39 2.01
C HIS A 197 -10.33 -1.18 1.59
N ALA A 198 -10.90 -1.23 0.39
CA ALA A 198 -11.72 -0.16 -0.18
C ALA A 198 -12.91 -0.75 -0.94
N PRO A 199 -14.00 -1.10 -0.24
CA PRO A 199 -15.12 -1.83 -0.84
C PRO A 199 -15.82 -1.05 -1.97
N ALA A 200 -15.77 0.28 -1.94
CA ALA A 200 -16.37 1.11 -2.99
C ALA A 200 -15.72 0.91 -4.37
N VAL A 201 -14.47 0.49 -4.42
CA VAL A 201 -13.72 0.18 -5.65
C VAL A 201 -13.38 -1.32 -5.79
N GLY A 202 -13.95 -2.17 -4.91
CA GLY A 202 -13.73 -3.62 -4.96
C GLY A 202 -12.33 -4.06 -4.55
N LEU A 203 -11.59 -3.22 -3.82
CA LEU A 203 -10.23 -3.51 -3.39
C LEU A 203 -10.21 -4.19 -2.03
N LEU A 204 -9.53 -5.34 -1.97
CA LEU A 204 -9.08 -5.97 -0.74
C LEU A 204 -7.73 -6.63 -1.00
N ASP A 205 -6.66 -6.00 -0.55
CA ASP A 205 -5.32 -6.57 -0.65
C ASP A 205 -4.90 -7.26 0.62
N CYS A 206 -4.44 -8.50 0.46
CA CYS A 206 -3.94 -9.35 1.51
C CYS A 206 -2.48 -9.69 1.26
N GLY A 207 -1.65 -9.56 2.30
CA GLY A 207 -0.24 -9.92 2.25
C GLY A 207 0.05 -11.16 3.08
N ASP A 208 0.83 -12.09 2.52
CA ASP A 208 1.34 -13.29 3.19
C ASP A 208 2.86 -13.36 3.07
N VAL A 209 3.56 -13.55 4.18
CA VAL A 209 4.99 -13.88 4.10
C VAL A 209 5.14 -15.32 3.68
N VAL A 210 5.66 -15.56 2.47
CA VAL A 210 5.76 -16.91 1.89
C VAL A 210 7.17 -17.46 1.86
N GLN A 211 8.20 -16.59 1.89
CA GLN A 211 9.60 -17.00 1.96
C GLN A 211 10.42 -16.00 2.77
N GLU A 212 11.42 -16.50 3.47
CA GLU A 212 12.45 -15.72 4.18
C GLU A 212 13.82 -16.25 3.77
N HIS A 213 14.84 -15.41 3.92
CA HIS A 213 16.25 -15.78 3.65
C HIS A 213 16.53 -16.18 2.20
N GLU A 214 15.74 -15.65 1.25
CA GLU A 214 15.96 -15.91 -0.16
C GLU A 214 17.18 -15.15 -0.68
N LYS A 215 17.74 -15.65 -1.81
CA LYS A 215 18.80 -14.97 -2.55
C LYS A 215 18.29 -14.56 -3.92
N VAL A 216 18.31 -13.26 -4.19
CA VAL A 216 17.83 -12.68 -5.45
C VAL A 216 18.92 -11.84 -6.09
N CYS A 217 19.19 -12.11 -7.38
CA CYS A 217 20.06 -11.27 -8.18
C CYS A 217 19.24 -10.53 -9.24
N VAL A 218 19.42 -9.22 -9.29
CA VAL A 218 18.80 -8.28 -10.23
C VAL A 218 19.91 -7.38 -10.80
N PRO A 219 19.66 -6.54 -11.82
CA PRO A 219 20.71 -5.69 -12.41
C PRO A 219 21.48 -4.80 -11.44
N THR A 220 20.86 -4.37 -10.33
CA THR A 220 21.56 -3.58 -9.30
C THR A 220 22.49 -4.40 -8.40
N GLY A 221 22.40 -5.72 -8.42
CA GLY A 221 23.26 -6.61 -7.63
C GLY A 221 22.57 -7.88 -7.15
N CYS A 222 23.27 -8.64 -6.32
CA CYS A 222 22.72 -9.80 -5.63
C CYS A 222 22.44 -9.44 -4.17
N TYR A 223 21.23 -9.76 -3.73
CA TYR A 223 20.73 -9.53 -2.39
C TYR A 223 20.58 -10.87 -1.67
N ASP A 224 21.14 -10.97 -0.49
CA ASP A 224 20.95 -12.09 0.42
C ASP A 224 19.92 -11.73 1.48
N ASP A 225 19.32 -12.72 2.12
CA ASP A 225 18.32 -12.53 3.20
C ASP A 225 17.06 -11.77 2.73
N VAL A 226 16.59 -12.09 1.52
CA VAL A 226 15.41 -11.43 0.92
C VAL A 226 14.14 -12.03 1.51
N LEU A 227 13.20 -11.14 1.86
CA LEU A 227 11.84 -11.45 2.28
C LEU A 227 10.92 -11.49 1.07
N VAL A 228 10.04 -12.49 0.97
CA VAL A 228 9.03 -12.59 -0.10
C VAL A 228 7.63 -12.52 0.49
N ILE A 229 6.87 -11.54 0.03
CA ILE A 229 5.46 -11.36 0.35
C ILE A 229 4.64 -11.70 -0.89
N ASP A 230 3.66 -12.57 -0.73
CA ASP A 230 2.63 -12.90 -1.71
C ASP A 230 1.44 -11.97 -1.46
N GLU A 231 1.07 -11.18 -2.45
CA GLU A 231 -0.03 -10.22 -2.38
C GLU A 231 -1.16 -10.68 -3.30
N HIS A 232 -2.39 -10.69 -2.77
CA HIS A 232 -3.55 -11.18 -3.51
C HIS A 232 -4.84 -10.49 -3.06
N ASN A 233 -5.79 -10.43 -4.01
CA ASN A 233 -7.15 -9.98 -3.72
C ASN A 233 -8.08 -11.19 -3.59
N PRO A 234 -8.56 -11.55 -2.39
CA PRO A 234 -9.48 -12.68 -2.23
C PRO A 234 -10.86 -12.45 -2.85
N LEU A 235 -11.21 -11.20 -3.21
CA LEU A 235 -12.44 -10.89 -3.94
C LEU A 235 -12.32 -11.26 -5.43
N GLU A 236 -11.10 -11.35 -5.97
CA GLU A 236 -10.80 -11.65 -7.36
C GLU A 236 -9.77 -12.78 -7.52
N PRO A 237 -10.08 -14.00 -7.04
CA PRO A 237 -9.10 -15.10 -6.99
C PRO A 237 -8.61 -15.56 -8.39
N GLY A 238 -9.27 -15.14 -9.46
CA GLY A 238 -8.89 -15.47 -10.84
C GLY A 238 -7.77 -14.62 -11.42
N VAL A 239 -7.49 -13.46 -10.86
CA VAL A 239 -6.45 -12.55 -11.40
C VAL A 239 -5.02 -12.97 -11.07
N GLY A 240 -4.86 -13.91 -10.15
CA GLY A 240 -3.56 -14.39 -9.68
C GLY A 240 -3.03 -13.56 -8.50
N HIS A 241 -1.77 -13.76 -8.18
CA HIS A 241 -1.06 -13.12 -7.07
C HIS A 241 0.19 -12.41 -7.57
N MET A 242 0.69 -11.45 -6.79
CA MET A 242 1.98 -10.81 -7.01
C MET A 242 2.93 -11.17 -5.88
N ARG A 243 4.12 -11.70 -6.21
CA ARG A 243 5.18 -11.88 -5.24
C ARG A 243 6.14 -10.72 -5.28
N LYS A 244 6.28 -10.05 -4.17
CA LYS A 244 7.17 -8.92 -3.96
C LYS A 244 8.35 -9.34 -3.10
N PHE A 245 9.55 -9.08 -3.61
CA PHE A 245 10.82 -9.47 -2.99
C PHE A 245 11.47 -8.24 -2.37
N TYR A 246 11.65 -8.24 -1.07
CA TYR A 246 12.17 -7.11 -0.32
C TYR A 246 13.55 -7.41 0.25
N SER A 247 14.49 -6.50 0.02
CA SER A 247 15.83 -6.55 0.62
C SER A 247 15.97 -5.50 1.71
N ALA A 248 16.59 -5.90 2.82
CA ALA A 248 16.80 -5.03 3.96
C ALA A 248 17.59 -3.76 3.58
N GLY A 249 17.03 -2.59 3.91
CA GLY A 249 17.62 -1.28 3.63
C GLY A 249 17.48 -0.78 2.18
N THR A 250 17.06 -1.66 1.25
CA THR A 250 16.79 -1.27 -0.15
C THR A 250 15.29 -1.15 -0.42
N GLY A 251 14.48 -2.03 0.16
CA GLY A 251 13.05 -2.15 -0.16
C GLY A 251 12.82 -3.18 -1.26
N LEU A 252 11.84 -2.91 -2.14
CA LEU A 252 11.43 -3.78 -3.24
C LEU A 252 12.56 -3.95 -4.29
N VAL A 253 12.95 -5.20 -4.56
CA VAL A 253 14.01 -5.50 -5.55
C VAL A 253 13.51 -6.32 -6.73
N ARG A 254 12.39 -7.03 -6.58
CA ARG A 254 11.75 -7.81 -7.66
C ARG A 254 10.25 -7.95 -7.42
N VAL A 255 9.49 -8.00 -8.52
CA VAL A 255 8.09 -8.41 -8.54
C VAL A 255 7.94 -9.57 -9.52
N THR A 256 7.10 -10.56 -9.20
CA THR A 256 6.74 -11.65 -10.12
C THR A 256 5.27 -12.02 -9.96
N ALA A 257 4.57 -12.22 -11.06
CA ALA A 257 3.23 -12.77 -11.03
C ALA A 257 3.23 -14.27 -10.71
N VAL A 258 2.14 -14.74 -10.08
CA VAL A 258 1.86 -16.15 -9.79
C VAL A 258 0.42 -16.46 -10.18
N GLY A 259 0.23 -17.28 -11.19
CA GLY A 259 -1.11 -17.54 -11.74
C GLY A 259 -1.67 -16.33 -12.48
N GLY A 260 -2.97 -16.35 -12.78
CA GLY A 260 -3.63 -15.30 -13.56
C GLY A 260 -3.21 -15.30 -15.05
N ASP A 261 -3.79 -14.35 -15.79
CA ASP A 261 -3.55 -14.22 -17.23
C ASP A 261 -2.35 -13.33 -17.55
N ASN A 262 -2.02 -12.36 -16.67
CA ASN A 262 -0.89 -11.46 -16.84
C ASN A 262 0.32 -11.97 -16.06
N GLN A 263 1.34 -12.37 -16.78
CA GLN A 263 2.60 -12.85 -16.21
C GLN A 263 3.62 -11.72 -16.19
N GLU A 264 3.69 -11.03 -15.06
CA GLU A 264 4.61 -9.92 -14.87
C GLU A 264 5.90 -10.36 -14.18
N THR A 265 7.00 -9.79 -14.59
CA THR A 265 8.27 -9.84 -13.88
C THR A 265 8.95 -8.49 -13.99
N LEU A 266 9.29 -7.88 -12.85
CA LEU A 266 10.02 -6.61 -12.76
C LEU A 266 11.24 -6.80 -11.87
N ASP A 267 12.39 -6.29 -12.29
CA ASP A 267 13.64 -6.29 -11.54
C ASP A 267 14.12 -4.86 -11.29
N LEU A 268 14.63 -4.60 -10.10
CA LEU A 268 15.25 -3.32 -9.75
C LEU A 268 16.49 -3.09 -10.61
N VAL A 269 16.46 -2.06 -11.45
CA VAL A 269 17.57 -1.69 -12.34
C VAL A 269 18.30 -0.44 -11.86
N LYS A 270 17.66 0.36 -11.00
CA LYS A 270 18.26 1.59 -10.49
C LYS A 270 17.67 1.97 -9.12
N ALA A 271 18.54 2.41 -8.23
CA ALA A 271 18.16 3.07 -6.99
C ALA A 271 19.11 4.27 -6.81
N GLU A 272 18.57 5.47 -6.69
CA GLU A 272 19.37 6.67 -6.61
C GLU A 272 18.80 7.71 -5.66
N GLN A 273 19.68 8.53 -5.09
CA GLN A 273 19.29 9.74 -4.38
C GLN A 273 19.22 10.88 -5.39
N LEU A 274 18.06 11.47 -5.56
CA LEU A 274 17.85 12.63 -6.42
C LEU A 274 18.61 13.85 -5.88
N SER A 275 19.13 14.67 -6.79
CA SER A 275 19.63 16.00 -6.43
C SER A 275 18.46 16.91 -6.00
N GLY A 276 18.77 18.02 -5.30
CA GLY A 276 17.74 18.98 -4.89
C GLY A 276 16.84 19.44 -6.05
N ALA A 277 17.42 19.78 -7.20
CA ALA A 277 16.65 20.22 -8.37
C ALA A 277 15.75 19.10 -8.98
N GLN A 278 16.21 17.83 -8.91
CA GLN A 278 15.39 16.69 -9.36
C GLN A 278 14.25 16.40 -8.35
N LEU A 279 14.52 16.50 -7.06
CA LEU A 279 13.49 16.37 -6.04
C LEU A 279 12.46 17.50 -6.13
N ASP A 280 12.91 18.74 -6.38
CA ASP A 280 12.00 19.87 -6.62
C ASP A 280 11.08 19.62 -7.83
N PHE A 281 11.61 19.04 -8.91
CA PHE A 281 10.82 18.66 -10.07
C PHE A 281 9.78 17.57 -9.70
N VAL A 282 10.22 16.50 -9.05
CA VAL A 282 9.33 15.41 -8.58
C VAL A 282 8.23 15.95 -7.68
N ASN A 283 8.56 16.82 -6.72
CA ASN A 283 7.58 17.46 -5.86
C ASN A 283 6.56 18.30 -6.64
N GLN A 284 7.01 19.03 -7.65
CA GLN A 284 6.11 19.86 -8.48
C GLN A 284 5.16 19.01 -9.31
N GLU A 285 5.64 17.92 -9.93
CA GLU A 285 4.77 17.02 -10.70
C GLU A 285 3.76 16.30 -9.79
N ALA A 286 4.20 15.81 -8.63
CA ALA A 286 3.30 15.19 -7.64
C ALA A 286 2.25 16.19 -7.11
N LEU A 287 2.59 17.47 -6.93
CA LEU A 287 1.62 18.51 -6.55
C LEU A 287 0.62 18.82 -7.66
N LYS A 288 1.02 18.74 -8.95
CA LYS A 288 0.07 18.89 -10.06
C LYS A 288 -0.94 17.72 -10.07
N LEU A 289 -0.45 16.52 -9.83
CA LEU A 289 -1.29 15.33 -9.72
C LEU A 289 -2.24 15.43 -8.52
N ASP A 290 -1.73 15.85 -7.36
CA ASP A 290 -2.56 16.15 -6.18
C ASP A 290 -3.65 17.19 -6.49
N GLN A 291 -3.31 18.26 -7.21
CA GLN A 291 -4.28 19.29 -7.60
C GLN A 291 -5.34 18.75 -8.56
N HIS A 292 -4.94 17.97 -9.58
CA HIS A 292 -5.88 17.39 -10.54
C HIS A 292 -6.84 16.40 -9.86
N ALA A 293 -6.36 15.68 -8.85
CA ALA A 293 -7.16 14.73 -8.08
C ALA A 293 -8.42 15.36 -7.44
N TYR A 294 -8.38 16.64 -7.07
CA TYR A 294 -9.55 17.34 -6.53
C TYR A 294 -10.65 17.59 -7.57
N GLU A 295 -10.27 17.66 -8.85
CA GLU A 295 -11.21 17.83 -9.96
C GLU A 295 -11.79 16.49 -10.40
N VAL A 296 -10.97 15.42 -10.35
CA VAL A 296 -11.30 14.07 -10.84
C VAL A 296 -12.08 13.27 -9.78
N SER A 297 -11.54 13.16 -8.57
CA SER A 297 -12.12 12.35 -7.47
C SER A 297 -12.81 13.25 -6.43
N THR A 298 -13.93 13.85 -6.85
CA THR A 298 -14.71 14.79 -6.00
C THR A 298 -15.41 14.13 -4.83
N SER A 299 -15.72 12.84 -4.93
CA SER A 299 -16.38 12.06 -3.88
C SER A 299 -15.44 11.60 -2.77
N ASP A 300 -14.15 11.45 -3.07
CA ASP A 300 -13.18 10.84 -2.15
C ASP A 300 -11.97 11.74 -1.94
N TYR A 301 -11.12 11.92 -2.93
CA TYR A 301 -9.88 12.67 -2.79
C TYR A 301 -10.10 14.14 -2.38
N ALA A 302 -11.10 14.79 -2.96
CA ALA A 302 -11.42 16.19 -2.68
C ALA A 302 -11.89 16.46 -1.23
N LYS A 303 -12.14 15.42 -0.44
CA LYS A 303 -12.44 15.55 0.99
C LYS A 303 -11.19 15.63 1.87
N THR A 304 -10.01 15.48 1.31
CA THR A 304 -8.72 15.58 2.02
C THR A 304 -8.15 17.00 1.96
N ALA A 305 -7.20 17.33 2.83
CA ALA A 305 -6.41 18.56 2.69
C ALA A 305 -5.36 18.39 1.56
N PRO A 306 -4.92 19.48 0.89
CA PRO A 306 -3.86 19.41 -0.09
C PRO A 306 -2.56 18.83 0.46
N ALA A 307 -1.76 18.20 -0.41
CA ALA A 307 -0.39 17.82 -0.08
C ALA A 307 0.47 19.08 0.13
N GLU A 308 1.43 18.99 1.04
CA GLU A 308 2.31 20.08 1.43
C GLU A 308 3.77 19.63 1.37
N VAL A 309 4.67 20.55 1.04
CA VAL A 309 6.12 20.29 1.18
C VAL A 309 6.41 20.06 2.67
N ALA A 310 7.07 18.94 2.97
CA ALA A 310 7.47 18.63 4.35
C ALA A 310 8.34 19.76 4.90
N ALA A 311 8.06 20.21 6.12
CA ALA A 311 8.92 21.18 6.79
C ALA A 311 10.31 20.56 6.96
N GLU A 312 11.36 21.29 6.54
CA GLU A 312 12.73 20.86 6.81
C GLU A 312 12.87 20.65 8.32
N THR A 313 13.18 19.43 8.74
CA THR A 313 13.64 19.20 10.10
C THR A 313 14.98 19.88 10.22
N SER A 314 14.98 21.10 10.80
CA SER A 314 16.23 21.78 11.19
C SER A 314 16.96 20.82 12.12
N GLY A 315 17.97 20.15 11.56
CA GLY A 315 18.84 19.25 12.30
C GLY A 315 19.53 20.02 13.43
N GLY A 316 19.25 19.60 14.66
CA GLY A 316 19.95 20.02 15.86
C GLY A 316 21.27 19.25 16.00
#